data_6eeecde630121e46b98e74ef007ab1e9
#
_entry.id   6eeecde630121e46b98e74ef007ab1e9
#
_cell.length_a   1.000
_cell.length_b   1.000
_cell.length_c   1.000
_cell.angle_alpha   90.00
_cell.angle_beta   90.00
_cell.angle_gamma   90.00
#
_symmetry.space_group_name_H-M   'P 1'
#
loop_
_entity.id
_entity.type
_entity.pdbx_description
1 polymer ?
#
loop_
_entity_poly.entity_id
_entity_poly.type
_entity_poly.pdbx_seq_one_letter_code
_entity_poly.pdbx_strand_id
1 'polypeptide(L)'
;MPRFPDGAGGFRTDVPRGDTVDRPRRQKPRRRFPPEVLTDAEVRALIAACDRMTGVGVRNAALLAVLYRSGLRITEALLLRPKDVDPASGTIRVLFGKRGYARTVGIDPGALAWVAAWLAVRATWPVDGYVPLFCTKHGEAIAPAYVRRILPALGRKAGIFKRVHAHGLRHTMAAQMRAEGIDILVISRQLGHRSISTTARYLDHLAPTAVVEAVRKRLWGDPTIEKDAGMASRNP
;
A
#
# COMPACT_ATOMS: atom_id res chain seq x y z
N MET A 1 14.06 -17.16 -84.60
CA MET A 1 13.74 -17.03 -83.20
C MET A 1 12.77 -18.10 -82.81
N PRO A 2 13.13 -19.18 -82.14
CA PRO A 2 12.14 -20.07 -81.54
C PRO A 2 12.31 -20.02 -79.97
N ARG A 3 11.16 -20.01 -79.28
CA ARG A 3 10.99 -20.18 -77.89
C ARG A 3 11.08 -21.65 -77.50
N PHE A 4 11.79 -21.94 -76.43
CA PHE A 4 11.81 -23.23 -75.73
C PHE A 4 10.88 -23.20 -74.57
N PRO A 5 10.13 -24.26 -74.24
CA PRO A 5 9.35 -24.35 -73.00
C PRO A 5 10.15 -25.05 -71.95
N ASP A 6 10.21 -24.43 -70.81
CA ASP A 6 10.80 -25.04 -69.61
C ASP A 6 9.80 -25.94 -68.92
N GLY A 7 10.09 -27.21 -68.92
CA GLY A 7 9.43 -28.20 -68.08
C GLY A 7 10.26 -28.58 -66.95
N ALA A 8 9.82 -28.24 -65.73
CA ALA A 8 10.32 -28.86 -64.50
C ALA A 8 9.20 -28.96 -63.48
N GLY A 9 8.54 -30.11 -63.44
CA GLY A 9 7.62 -30.50 -62.41
C GLY A 9 8.37 -30.76 -61.08
N GLY A 10 8.33 -29.82 -60.20
CA GLY A 10 8.78 -30.02 -58.83
C GLY A 10 7.70 -30.63 -57.95
N PHE A 11 7.87 -31.86 -57.52
CA PHE A 11 7.06 -32.52 -56.52
C PHE A 11 7.22 -31.74 -55.20
N ARG A 12 6.18 -31.00 -54.79
CA ARG A 12 6.09 -30.48 -53.41
C ARG A 12 5.59 -31.58 -52.51
N THR A 13 6.45 -32.16 -51.72
CA THR A 13 6.06 -32.98 -50.57
C THR A 13 5.61 -32.04 -49.46
N ASP A 14 4.29 -31.90 -49.28
CA ASP A 14 3.72 -31.29 -48.09
C ASP A 14 3.99 -32.20 -46.91
N VAL A 15 5.05 -31.87 -46.17
CA VAL A 15 5.26 -32.41 -44.82
C VAL A 15 4.33 -31.67 -43.89
N PRO A 16 3.37 -32.31 -43.20
CA PRO A 16 2.55 -31.64 -42.21
C PRO A 16 3.46 -31.14 -41.12
N ARG A 17 3.48 -29.83 -40.91
CA ARG A 17 4.11 -29.22 -39.71
C ARG A 17 3.38 -29.74 -38.51
N GLY A 18 4.06 -30.60 -37.75
CA GLY A 18 3.57 -31.13 -36.50
C GLY A 18 3.06 -30.03 -35.59
N ASP A 19 1.87 -30.25 -35.04
CA ASP A 19 1.24 -29.42 -34.03
C ASP A 19 2.26 -29.09 -32.94
N THR A 20 2.61 -27.84 -32.87
CA THR A 20 3.35 -27.31 -31.70
C THR A 20 2.41 -27.39 -30.50
N VAL A 21 2.49 -28.50 -29.77
CA VAL A 21 1.84 -28.64 -28.48
C VAL A 21 2.31 -27.48 -27.62
N ASP A 22 1.44 -26.52 -27.42
CA ASP A 22 1.66 -25.38 -26.54
C ASP A 22 1.83 -25.93 -25.10
N ARG A 23 3.09 -26.16 -24.74
CA ARG A 23 3.42 -26.61 -23.38
C ARG A 23 3.06 -25.48 -22.43
N PRO A 24 2.09 -25.66 -21.50
CA PRO A 24 1.72 -24.65 -20.57
C PRO A 24 2.99 -24.21 -19.83
N ARG A 25 3.33 -22.92 -19.91
CA ARG A 25 4.44 -22.31 -19.16
C ARG A 25 4.23 -22.67 -17.70
N ARG A 26 5.04 -23.57 -17.16
CA ARG A 26 5.11 -23.87 -15.72
C ARG A 26 5.40 -22.56 -15.01
N GLN A 27 4.36 -21.91 -14.52
CA GLN A 27 4.52 -20.79 -13.61
C GLN A 27 5.15 -21.34 -12.33
N LYS A 28 6.43 -21.00 -12.13
CA LYS A 28 7.09 -21.29 -10.85
C LYS A 28 6.22 -20.68 -9.75
N PRO A 29 5.82 -21.45 -8.70
CA PRO A 29 5.05 -20.88 -7.62
C PRO A 29 5.88 -19.75 -7.01
N ARG A 30 5.42 -18.51 -7.17
CA ARG A 30 6.03 -17.37 -6.51
C ARG A 30 5.83 -17.60 -5.01
N ARG A 31 6.86 -17.97 -4.28
CA ARG A 31 6.87 -17.95 -2.82
C ARG A 31 6.52 -16.51 -2.41
N ARG A 32 5.27 -16.28 -2.09
CA ARG A 32 4.81 -15.02 -1.52
C ARG A 32 5.04 -15.15 -0.02
N PHE A 33 6.13 -14.58 0.46
CA PHE A 33 6.26 -14.35 1.88
C PHE A 33 5.13 -13.40 2.30
N PRO A 34 4.50 -13.61 3.49
CA PRO A 34 3.54 -12.66 4.01
C PRO A 34 4.18 -11.28 4.08
N PRO A 35 3.43 -10.20 3.81
CA PRO A 35 3.98 -8.85 3.90
C PRO A 35 4.46 -8.59 5.33
N GLU A 36 5.69 -8.14 5.45
CA GLU A 36 6.24 -7.74 6.74
C GLU A 36 5.60 -6.41 7.16
N VAL A 37 4.83 -6.46 8.24
CA VAL A 37 4.19 -5.29 8.85
C VAL A 37 5.18 -4.64 9.80
N LEU A 38 5.37 -3.32 9.68
CA LEU A 38 6.19 -2.55 10.60
C LEU A 38 5.39 -2.24 11.88
N THR A 39 6.06 -2.19 13.00
CA THR A 39 5.48 -1.65 14.23
C THR A 39 5.41 -0.13 14.16
N ASP A 40 4.60 0.49 15.02
CA ASP A 40 4.53 1.96 15.12
C ASP A 40 5.91 2.55 15.50
N ALA A 41 6.64 1.90 16.39
CA ALA A 41 8.00 2.28 16.78
C ALA A 41 8.97 2.24 15.58
N GLU A 42 8.90 1.19 14.76
CA GLU A 42 9.72 1.08 13.54
C GLU A 42 9.39 2.19 12.52
N VAL A 43 8.10 2.53 12.35
CA VAL A 43 7.73 3.63 11.45
C VAL A 43 8.19 4.98 11.98
N ARG A 44 8.07 5.23 13.30
CA ARG A 44 8.60 6.45 13.93
C ARG A 44 10.11 6.54 13.75
N ALA A 45 10.85 5.46 13.98
CA ALA A 45 12.29 5.39 13.76
C ALA A 45 12.65 5.64 12.28
N LEU A 46 11.87 5.11 11.33
CA LEU A 46 12.05 5.34 9.91
C LEU A 46 11.91 6.82 9.54
N ILE A 47 10.89 7.50 10.06
CA ILE A 47 10.67 8.93 9.84
C ILE A 47 11.79 9.76 10.54
N ALA A 48 12.19 9.38 11.73
CA ALA A 48 13.28 10.03 12.47
C ALA A 48 14.65 9.86 11.79
N ALA A 49 14.84 8.80 10.99
CA ALA A 49 16.06 8.59 10.21
C ALA A 49 16.23 9.59 9.06
N CYS A 50 15.16 10.32 8.67
CA CYS A 50 15.26 11.43 7.73
C CYS A 50 16.03 12.59 8.38
N ASP A 51 16.99 13.17 7.62
CA ASP A 51 17.77 14.32 8.09
C ASP A 51 16.90 15.59 8.08
N ARG A 52 16.32 15.94 9.22
CA ARG A 52 15.45 17.11 9.36
C ARG A 52 16.16 18.46 9.31
N MET A 53 17.50 18.46 9.31
CA MET A 53 18.29 19.69 9.11
C MET A 53 18.31 20.13 7.65
N THR A 54 17.87 19.26 6.74
CA THR A 54 17.81 19.55 5.29
C THR A 54 16.36 19.60 4.80
N GLY A 55 16.06 20.49 3.86
CA GLY A 55 14.73 20.56 3.24
C GLY A 55 14.35 19.24 2.54
N VAL A 56 15.32 18.51 1.99
CA VAL A 56 15.11 17.19 1.40
C VAL A 56 14.70 16.17 2.47
N GLY A 57 15.30 16.22 3.62
CA GLY A 57 14.97 15.33 4.72
C GLY A 57 13.58 15.60 5.30
N VAL A 58 13.20 16.88 5.49
CA VAL A 58 11.84 17.28 5.91
C VAL A 58 10.81 16.80 4.90
N ARG A 59 11.06 17.00 3.60
CA ARG A 59 10.21 16.50 2.51
C ARG A 59 10.03 14.98 2.58
N ASN A 60 11.13 14.25 2.77
CA ASN A 60 11.09 12.79 2.82
C ASN A 60 10.32 12.30 4.04
N ALA A 61 10.49 12.92 5.21
CA ALA A 61 9.72 12.61 6.43
C ALA A 61 8.21 12.80 6.21
N ALA A 62 7.81 13.94 5.61
CA ALA A 62 6.42 14.20 5.26
C ALA A 62 5.86 13.21 4.24
N LEU A 63 6.63 12.87 3.20
CA LEU A 63 6.21 11.85 2.22
C LEU A 63 5.99 10.48 2.89
N LEU A 64 6.87 10.07 3.81
CA LEU A 64 6.73 8.82 4.55
C LEU A 64 5.50 8.83 5.46
N ALA A 65 5.25 9.95 6.16
CA ALA A 65 4.07 10.13 6.99
C ALA A 65 2.78 10.01 6.15
N VAL A 66 2.73 10.66 4.98
CA VAL A 66 1.58 10.56 4.06
C VAL A 66 1.41 9.13 3.55
N LEU A 67 2.47 8.47 3.07
CA LEU A 67 2.38 7.08 2.57
C LEU A 67 1.89 6.12 3.65
N TYR A 68 2.33 6.32 4.90
CA TYR A 68 1.96 5.48 6.02
C TYR A 68 0.54 5.74 6.52
N ARG A 69 0.16 7.00 6.74
CA ARG A 69 -1.11 7.32 7.41
C ARG A 69 -2.31 7.44 6.46
N SER A 70 -2.10 7.75 5.18
CA SER A 70 -3.17 7.74 4.18
C SER A 70 -3.26 6.44 3.38
N GLY A 71 -2.22 5.62 3.40
CA GLY A 71 -2.16 4.39 2.63
C GLY A 71 -2.14 4.59 1.11
N LEU A 72 -1.74 5.74 0.63
CA LEU A 72 -1.65 6.04 -0.80
C LEU A 72 -0.62 5.14 -1.50
N ARG A 73 -0.85 4.88 -2.79
CA ARG A 73 0.20 4.31 -3.63
C ARG A 73 1.29 5.37 -3.85
N ILE A 74 2.53 4.91 -3.98
CA ILE A 74 3.67 5.83 -4.22
C ILE A 74 3.41 6.80 -5.38
N THR A 75 2.86 6.32 -6.49
CA THR A 75 2.54 7.16 -7.65
C THR A 75 1.44 8.16 -7.37
N GLU A 76 0.43 7.78 -6.57
CA GLU A 76 -0.64 8.68 -6.14
C GLU A 76 -0.08 9.80 -5.24
N ALA A 77 0.75 9.45 -4.25
CA ALA A 77 1.36 10.43 -3.35
C ALA A 77 2.29 11.41 -4.08
N LEU A 78 3.05 10.94 -5.06
CA LEU A 78 3.96 11.79 -5.83
C LEU A 78 3.26 12.71 -6.85
N LEU A 79 2.00 12.44 -7.19
CA LEU A 79 1.18 13.28 -8.07
C LEU A 79 0.33 14.30 -7.30
N LEU A 80 0.30 14.24 -5.96
CA LEU A 80 -0.43 15.22 -5.16
C LEU A 80 0.12 16.64 -5.39
N ARG A 81 -0.79 17.60 -5.36
CA ARG A 81 -0.47 19.04 -5.31
C ARG A 81 -0.82 19.58 -3.92
N PRO A 82 -0.26 20.72 -3.50
CA PRO A 82 -0.62 21.32 -2.20
C PRO A 82 -2.14 21.46 -2.00
N LYS A 83 -2.88 21.86 -3.03
CA LYS A 83 -4.34 22.04 -3.02
C LYS A 83 -5.15 20.73 -2.87
N ASP A 84 -4.51 19.59 -3.01
CA ASP A 84 -5.19 18.29 -2.89
C ASP A 84 -5.21 17.80 -1.44
N VAL A 85 -4.51 18.48 -0.52
CA VAL A 85 -4.52 18.21 0.92
C VAL A 85 -5.36 19.29 1.58
N ASP A 86 -6.41 18.88 2.28
CA ASP A 86 -7.26 19.76 3.08
C ASP A 86 -7.02 19.47 4.58
N PRO A 87 -6.25 20.32 5.27
CA PRO A 87 -5.98 20.13 6.69
C PRO A 87 -7.22 20.32 7.57
N ALA A 88 -8.19 21.15 7.15
CA ALA A 88 -9.38 21.44 7.94
C ALA A 88 -10.31 20.23 8.03
N SER A 89 -10.48 19.52 6.93
CA SER A 89 -11.30 18.28 6.88
C SER A 89 -10.50 17.00 7.15
N GLY A 90 -9.17 17.06 7.26
CA GLY A 90 -8.34 15.88 7.41
C GLY A 90 -8.39 14.95 6.18
N THR A 91 -8.42 15.51 4.98
CA THR A 91 -8.59 14.73 3.75
C THR A 91 -7.53 14.99 2.69
N ILE A 92 -7.32 14.00 1.84
CA ILE A 92 -6.51 14.09 0.63
C ILE A 92 -7.36 13.68 -0.57
N ARG A 93 -7.41 14.54 -1.58
CA ARG A 93 -8.08 14.27 -2.85
C ARG A 93 -7.11 13.63 -3.83
N VAL A 94 -7.36 12.37 -4.20
CA VAL A 94 -6.56 11.59 -5.15
C VAL A 94 -7.22 11.67 -6.52
N LEU A 95 -6.68 12.46 -7.43
CA LEU A 95 -7.25 12.69 -8.77
C LEU A 95 -6.87 11.60 -9.76
N PHE A 96 -5.66 11.03 -9.64
CA PHE A 96 -5.09 10.07 -10.59
C PHE A 96 -4.93 8.69 -9.94
N GLY A 97 -6.05 8.07 -9.56
CA GLY A 97 -6.05 6.68 -9.11
C GLY A 97 -5.78 5.71 -10.26
N LYS A 98 -5.51 4.45 -9.94
CA LYS A 98 -5.39 3.39 -10.96
C LYS A 98 -6.65 3.36 -11.83
N ARG A 99 -6.52 3.57 -13.14
CA ARG A 99 -7.59 3.69 -14.14
C ARG A 99 -8.41 5.00 -14.08
N GLY A 100 -7.83 6.11 -13.56
CA GLY A 100 -8.43 7.45 -13.66
C GLY A 100 -9.56 7.78 -12.67
N TYR A 101 -9.85 6.92 -11.69
CA TYR A 101 -10.88 7.22 -10.70
C TYR A 101 -10.36 8.12 -9.58
N ALA A 102 -10.99 9.27 -9.44
CA ALA A 102 -10.76 10.16 -8.30
C ALA A 102 -11.40 9.58 -7.03
N ARG A 103 -10.76 9.82 -5.88
CA ARG A 103 -11.31 9.50 -4.56
C ARG A 103 -10.74 10.42 -3.51
N THR A 104 -11.45 10.55 -2.40
CA THR A 104 -10.96 11.21 -1.19
C THR A 104 -10.57 10.15 -0.17
N VAL A 105 -9.45 10.36 0.51
CA VAL A 105 -8.95 9.51 1.60
C VAL A 105 -8.71 10.35 2.85
N GLY A 106 -8.87 9.74 4.02
CA GLY A 106 -8.56 10.37 5.30
C GLY A 106 -7.05 10.42 5.57
N ILE A 107 -6.65 11.43 6.34
CA ILE A 107 -5.31 11.58 6.90
C ILE A 107 -5.42 12.17 8.31
N ASP A 108 -4.63 11.65 9.24
CA ASP A 108 -4.69 12.08 10.63
C ASP A 108 -3.88 13.38 10.88
N PRO A 109 -4.18 14.08 12.01
CA PRO A 109 -3.50 15.33 12.35
C PRO A 109 -1.98 15.20 12.47
N GLY A 110 -1.47 14.05 12.93
CA GLY A 110 -0.03 13.83 13.05
C GLY A 110 0.68 13.84 11.70
N ALA A 111 0.12 13.19 10.68
CA ALA A 111 0.66 13.23 9.34
C ALA A 111 0.48 14.61 8.68
N LEU A 112 -0.63 15.30 8.98
CA LEU A 112 -0.84 16.69 8.52
C LEU A 112 0.21 17.64 9.10
N ALA A 113 0.63 17.47 10.35
CA ALA A 113 1.71 18.26 10.93
C ALA A 113 3.03 18.10 10.15
N TRP A 114 3.35 16.88 9.68
CA TRP A 114 4.51 16.67 8.82
C TRP A 114 4.36 17.34 7.46
N VAL A 115 3.15 17.32 6.88
CA VAL A 115 2.86 18.05 5.62
C VAL A 115 3.01 19.54 5.82
N ALA A 116 2.51 20.10 6.92
CA ALA A 116 2.64 21.52 7.25
C ALA A 116 4.12 21.93 7.41
N ALA A 117 4.91 21.15 8.13
CA ALA A 117 6.35 21.38 8.27
C ALA A 117 7.07 21.37 6.92
N TRP A 118 6.69 20.44 6.04
CA TRP A 118 7.21 20.40 4.67
C TRP A 118 6.78 21.61 3.85
N LEU A 119 5.51 22.02 3.91
CA LEU A 119 5.01 23.18 3.17
C LEU A 119 5.73 24.46 3.59
N ALA A 120 6.06 24.64 4.88
CA ALA A 120 6.86 25.76 5.36
C ALA A 120 8.27 25.78 4.72
N VAL A 121 8.94 24.64 4.64
CA VAL A 121 10.22 24.51 3.94
C VAL A 121 10.06 24.74 2.43
N ARG A 122 9.02 24.15 1.83
CA ARG A 122 8.75 24.28 0.40
C ARG A 122 8.51 25.75 -0.01
N ALA A 123 7.90 26.55 0.86
CA ALA A 123 7.66 27.97 0.63
C ALA A 123 8.96 28.77 0.52
N THR A 124 10.09 28.29 1.02
CA THR A 124 11.40 28.92 0.85
C THR A 124 12.08 28.57 -0.48
N TRP A 125 11.50 27.64 -1.25
CA TRP A 125 12.02 27.23 -2.54
C TRP A 125 11.35 28.00 -3.68
N PRO A 126 12.02 28.23 -4.81
CA PRO A 126 11.44 28.96 -5.94
C PRO A 126 10.49 28.07 -6.74
N VAL A 127 9.41 27.60 -6.09
CA VAL A 127 8.42 26.67 -6.67
C VAL A 127 7.01 27.18 -6.47
N ASP A 128 6.17 27.06 -7.49
CA ASP A 128 4.77 27.50 -7.46
C ASP A 128 3.81 26.41 -6.93
N GLY A 129 2.52 26.76 -6.89
CA GLY A 129 1.44 25.86 -6.45
C GLY A 129 1.06 24.76 -7.45
N TYR A 130 1.50 24.85 -8.70
CA TYR A 130 1.20 23.88 -9.76
C TYR A 130 2.13 22.67 -9.72
N VAL A 131 3.30 22.83 -9.12
CA VAL A 131 4.30 21.78 -8.94
C VAL A 131 3.78 20.75 -7.95
N PRO A 132 4.16 19.47 -8.07
CA PRO A 132 3.76 18.44 -7.11
C PRO A 132 4.08 18.82 -5.66
N LEU A 133 3.25 18.36 -4.72
CA LEU A 133 3.47 18.57 -3.28
C LEU A 133 4.89 18.17 -2.89
N PHE A 134 5.32 16.99 -3.31
CA PHE A 134 6.67 16.49 -3.09
C PHE A 134 7.52 16.68 -4.34
N CYS A 135 8.34 17.71 -4.35
CA CYS A 135 9.18 18.10 -5.48
C CYS A 135 10.66 18.25 -5.07
N THR A 136 11.54 18.45 -6.06
CA THR A 136 12.91 18.90 -5.84
C THR A 136 12.92 20.42 -5.57
N LYS A 137 14.06 20.95 -5.13
CA LYS A 137 14.23 22.41 -4.93
C LYS A 137 14.06 23.23 -6.23
N HIS A 138 14.09 22.57 -7.37
CA HIS A 138 13.89 23.19 -8.69
C HIS A 138 12.47 22.96 -9.23
N GLY A 139 11.53 22.42 -8.42
CA GLY A 139 10.16 22.18 -8.83
C GLY A 139 9.93 20.87 -9.58
N GLU A 140 10.96 20.05 -9.79
CA GLU A 140 10.81 18.79 -10.53
C GLU A 140 10.07 17.72 -9.72
N ALA A 141 9.29 16.91 -10.42
CA ALA A 141 8.61 15.77 -9.83
C ALA A 141 9.61 14.71 -9.33
N ILE A 142 9.34 14.13 -8.18
CA ILE A 142 10.14 13.03 -7.66
C ILE A 142 9.76 11.73 -8.36
N ALA A 143 10.74 11.06 -8.95
CA ALA A 143 10.53 9.75 -9.55
C ALA A 143 10.27 8.67 -8.48
N PRO A 144 9.36 7.70 -8.73
CA PRO A 144 9.14 6.56 -7.82
C PRO A 144 10.41 5.75 -7.54
N ALA A 145 11.38 5.77 -8.45
CA ALA A 145 12.69 5.12 -8.28
C ALA A 145 13.49 5.73 -7.12
N TYR A 146 13.42 7.06 -6.95
CA TYR A 146 14.04 7.74 -5.82
C TYR A 146 13.52 7.18 -4.48
N VAL A 147 12.20 7.09 -4.32
CA VAL A 147 11.59 6.59 -3.09
C VAL A 147 11.94 5.12 -2.85
N ARG A 148 11.95 4.29 -3.91
CA ARG A 148 12.38 2.89 -3.81
C ARG A 148 13.83 2.74 -3.37
N ARG A 149 14.70 3.71 -3.68
CA ARG A 149 16.10 3.74 -3.27
C ARG A 149 16.28 4.20 -1.83
N ILE A 150 15.58 5.27 -1.41
CA ILE A 150 15.79 5.85 -0.07
C ILE A 150 15.16 5.00 1.04
N LEU A 151 14.02 4.33 0.81
CA LEU A 151 13.32 3.58 1.85
C LEU A 151 14.18 2.47 2.48
N PRO A 152 14.84 1.58 1.71
CA PRO A 152 15.74 0.60 2.31
C PRO A 152 16.95 1.22 3.02
N ALA A 153 17.45 2.36 2.52
CA ALA A 153 18.57 3.06 3.16
C ALA A 153 18.16 3.66 4.51
N LEU A 154 16.99 4.31 4.57
CA LEU A 154 16.41 4.82 5.82
C LEU A 154 16.08 3.70 6.80
N GLY A 155 15.57 2.57 6.31
CA GLY A 155 15.31 1.38 7.13
C GLY A 155 16.57 0.87 7.81
N ARG A 156 17.67 0.73 7.06
CA ARG A 156 18.98 0.35 7.66
C ARG A 156 19.47 1.38 8.68
N LYS A 157 19.36 2.68 8.36
CA LYS A 157 19.73 3.77 9.28
C LYS A 157 18.90 3.75 10.55
N ALA A 158 17.62 3.35 10.46
CA ALA A 158 16.70 3.20 11.58
C ALA A 158 16.85 1.88 12.34
N GLY A 159 17.78 0.99 11.98
CA GLY A 159 17.95 -0.32 12.61
C GLY A 159 16.82 -1.30 12.32
N ILE A 160 16.06 -1.12 11.24
CA ILE A 160 14.93 -1.98 10.88
C ILE A 160 15.43 -3.13 10.01
N PHE A 161 15.32 -4.37 10.53
CA PHE A 161 15.74 -5.58 9.82
C PHE A 161 14.72 -6.05 8.78
N LYS A 162 13.47 -5.61 8.90
CA LYS A 162 12.39 -5.90 7.95
C LYS A 162 12.60 -5.15 6.63
N ARG A 163 12.02 -5.69 5.56
CA ARG A 163 12.06 -5.03 4.25
C ARG A 163 11.20 -3.76 4.23
N VAL A 164 11.84 -2.59 4.21
CA VAL A 164 11.16 -1.29 4.14
C VAL A 164 10.91 -0.88 2.69
N HIS A 165 9.65 -0.70 2.30
CA HIS A 165 9.24 -0.27 0.97
C HIS A 165 7.85 0.40 1.02
N ALA A 166 7.52 1.24 0.03
CA ALA A 166 6.29 2.04 0.05
C ALA A 166 5.00 1.19 0.15
N HIS A 167 4.98 0.03 -0.50
CA HIS A 167 3.83 -0.87 -0.39
C HIS A 167 3.73 -1.52 1.00
N GLY A 168 4.87 -1.75 1.67
CA GLY A 168 4.93 -2.21 3.06
C GLY A 168 4.32 -1.20 4.02
N LEU A 169 4.59 0.11 3.86
CA LEU A 169 3.95 1.16 4.67
C LEU A 169 2.43 1.15 4.53
N ARG A 170 1.93 0.98 3.32
CA ARG A 170 0.50 0.85 3.06
C ARG A 170 -0.09 -0.43 3.68
N HIS A 171 0.64 -1.55 3.67
CA HIS A 171 0.26 -2.77 4.38
C HIS A 171 0.21 -2.55 5.89
N THR A 172 1.21 -1.87 6.42
CA THR A 172 1.30 -1.54 7.84
C THR A 172 0.09 -0.73 8.29
N MET A 173 -0.27 0.31 7.56
CA MET A 173 -1.47 1.12 7.84
C MET A 173 -2.75 0.26 7.83
N ALA A 174 -2.95 -0.57 6.81
CA ALA A 174 -4.13 -1.42 6.73
C ALA A 174 -4.21 -2.43 7.88
N ALA A 175 -3.07 -3.00 8.28
CA ALA A 175 -2.96 -3.92 9.41
C ALA A 175 -3.31 -3.23 10.73
N GLN A 176 -2.83 -2.01 10.93
CA GLN A 176 -3.12 -1.22 12.14
C GLN A 176 -4.60 -0.82 12.20
N MET A 177 -5.17 -0.30 11.11
CA MET A 177 -6.61 -0.02 11.06
C MET A 177 -7.45 -1.25 11.42
N ARG A 178 -7.01 -2.42 10.95
CA ARG A 178 -7.71 -3.67 11.30
C ARG A 178 -7.55 -4.04 12.77
N ALA A 179 -6.37 -3.85 13.35
CA ALA A 179 -6.11 -4.08 14.78
C ALA A 179 -6.88 -3.09 15.67
N GLU A 180 -7.11 -1.87 15.19
CA GLU A 180 -7.95 -0.83 15.81
C GLU A 180 -9.46 -1.15 15.70
N GLY A 181 -9.85 -2.27 15.08
CA GLY A 181 -11.25 -2.70 14.93
C GLY A 181 -12.00 -2.02 13.78
N ILE A 182 -11.31 -1.28 12.91
CA ILE A 182 -11.95 -0.58 11.79
C ILE A 182 -12.47 -1.61 10.76
N ASP A 183 -13.69 -1.35 10.30
CA ASP A 183 -14.38 -2.21 9.35
C ASP A 183 -13.60 -2.37 8.03
N ILE A 184 -13.58 -3.59 7.49
CA ILE A 184 -12.85 -3.93 6.26
C ILE A 184 -13.30 -3.13 5.03
N LEU A 185 -14.59 -2.72 4.99
CA LEU A 185 -15.11 -1.87 3.92
C LEU A 185 -14.51 -0.48 3.99
N VAL A 186 -14.37 0.08 5.20
CA VAL A 186 -13.75 1.39 5.42
C VAL A 186 -12.27 1.32 5.00
N ILE A 187 -11.54 0.28 5.43
CA ILE A 187 -10.15 0.05 5.02
C ILE A 187 -10.06 -0.09 3.49
N SER A 188 -10.97 -0.84 2.87
CA SER A 188 -11.00 -1.04 1.41
C SER A 188 -11.21 0.28 0.66
N ARG A 189 -12.13 1.13 1.13
CA ARG A 189 -12.39 2.47 0.56
C ARG A 189 -11.17 3.38 0.72
N GLN A 190 -10.59 3.44 1.92
CA GLN A 190 -9.37 4.20 2.20
C GLN A 190 -8.23 3.80 1.25
N LEU A 191 -8.01 2.52 1.06
CA LEU A 191 -7.01 2.00 0.15
C LEU A 191 -7.37 2.18 -1.33
N GLY A 192 -8.63 2.41 -1.68
CA GLY A 192 -9.12 2.47 -3.05
C GLY A 192 -9.00 1.09 -3.74
N HIS A 193 -9.42 0.04 -3.06
CA HIS A 193 -9.59 -1.28 -3.65
C HIS A 193 -11.00 -1.38 -4.24
N ARG A 194 -11.11 -1.82 -5.51
CA ARG A 194 -12.41 -2.02 -6.18
C ARG A 194 -13.15 -3.25 -5.67
N SER A 195 -12.43 -4.22 -5.15
CA SER A 195 -12.97 -5.46 -4.62
C SER A 195 -12.52 -5.66 -3.18
N ILE A 196 -13.48 -5.95 -2.32
CA ILE A 196 -13.25 -6.31 -0.91
C ILE A 196 -12.36 -7.55 -0.82
N SER A 197 -12.49 -8.50 -1.75
CA SER A 197 -11.64 -9.68 -1.80
C SER A 197 -10.16 -9.35 -1.91
N THR A 198 -9.82 -8.20 -2.51
CA THR A 198 -8.43 -7.71 -2.51
C THR A 198 -8.00 -7.30 -1.11
N THR A 199 -8.85 -6.63 -0.36
CA THR A 199 -8.54 -6.20 1.01
C THR A 199 -8.56 -7.39 1.96
N ALA A 200 -9.52 -8.31 1.84
CA ALA A 200 -9.59 -9.54 2.62
C ALA A 200 -8.30 -10.36 2.46
N ARG A 201 -7.92 -10.67 1.22
CA ARG A 201 -6.65 -11.39 0.93
C ARG A 201 -5.41 -10.66 1.46
N TYR A 202 -5.48 -9.34 1.54
CA TYR A 202 -4.41 -8.50 2.06
C TYR A 202 -4.24 -8.65 3.56
N LEU A 203 -5.34 -8.92 4.27
CA LEU A 203 -5.42 -9.01 5.72
C LEU A 203 -5.55 -10.45 6.23
N ASP A 204 -5.75 -11.43 5.34
CA ASP A 204 -5.96 -12.85 5.70
C ASP A 204 -4.85 -13.43 6.57
N HIS A 205 -3.60 -12.99 6.36
CA HIS A 205 -2.45 -13.44 7.16
C HIS A 205 -2.42 -12.82 8.58
N LEU A 206 -3.22 -11.77 8.84
CA LEU A 206 -3.41 -11.18 10.17
C LEU A 206 -4.66 -11.74 10.87
N ALA A 207 -5.50 -12.46 10.12
CA ALA A 207 -6.78 -12.96 10.59
C ALA A 207 -6.74 -13.99 11.72
N PRO A 208 -5.75 -14.92 11.84
CA PRO A 208 -5.83 -15.98 12.84
C PRO A 208 -5.96 -15.43 14.25
N THR A 209 -5.17 -14.44 14.63
CA THR A 209 -5.20 -13.83 15.98
C THR A 209 -6.50 -13.09 16.24
N ALA A 210 -6.95 -12.29 15.29
CA ALA A 210 -8.20 -11.53 15.41
C ALA A 210 -9.44 -12.44 15.48
N VAL A 211 -9.45 -13.55 14.74
CA VAL A 211 -10.53 -14.55 14.81
C VAL A 211 -10.54 -15.23 16.16
N VAL A 212 -9.38 -15.67 16.67
CA VAL A 212 -9.27 -16.29 18.00
C VAL A 212 -9.72 -15.32 19.09
N GLU A 213 -9.31 -14.05 19.05
CA GLU A 213 -9.73 -13.05 20.02
C GLU A 213 -11.23 -12.75 19.95
N ALA A 214 -11.79 -12.62 18.73
CA ALA A 214 -13.22 -12.40 18.55
C ALA A 214 -14.06 -13.56 19.08
N VAL A 215 -13.61 -14.80 18.84
CA VAL A 215 -14.31 -15.99 19.35
C VAL A 215 -14.17 -16.11 20.87
N ARG A 216 -12.99 -15.80 21.44
CA ARG A 216 -12.78 -15.81 22.89
C ARG A 216 -13.63 -14.79 23.65
N LYS A 217 -13.98 -13.67 23.02
CA LYS A 217 -14.86 -12.64 23.60
C LYS A 217 -16.35 -13.02 23.55
N ARG A 218 -16.71 -14.09 22.83
CA ARG A 218 -18.09 -14.56 22.82
C ARG A 218 -18.38 -15.31 24.12
N LEU A 219 -19.30 -14.78 24.88
CA LEU A 219 -19.80 -15.47 26.06
C LEU A 219 -20.77 -16.55 25.59
N TRP A 220 -20.42 -17.78 25.83
CA TRP A 220 -21.35 -18.93 25.82
C TRP A 220 -21.63 -19.24 27.29
N GLY A 221 -22.88 -19.56 27.64
CA GLY A 221 -23.28 -19.84 29.01
C GLY A 221 -22.22 -20.71 29.73
N ASP A 222 -21.69 -20.21 30.82
CA ASP A 222 -20.72 -20.93 31.65
C ASP A 222 -21.52 -21.93 32.49
N PRO A 223 -21.27 -23.26 32.34
CA PRO A 223 -22.00 -24.27 33.08
C PRO A 223 -21.81 -24.18 34.60
N THR A 224 -20.85 -23.38 35.09
CA THR A 224 -20.67 -23.12 36.52
C THR A 224 -21.59 -22.00 37.01
N ILE A 225 -21.99 -21.05 36.18
CA ILE A 225 -22.88 -19.94 36.56
C ILE A 225 -24.34 -20.37 36.63
N GLU A 226 -24.76 -21.36 35.80
CA GLU A 226 -26.12 -21.89 35.84
C GLU A 226 -26.41 -22.74 37.10
N LYS A 227 -25.41 -23.28 37.77
CA LYS A 227 -25.58 -24.05 39.03
C LYS A 227 -25.91 -23.14 40.21
N ASP A 228 -25.40 -21.94 40.28
CA ASP A 228 -25.64 -21.04 41.41
C ASP A 228 -27.02 -20.35 41.32
N ALA A 229 -27.52 -20.12 40.10
CA ALA A 229 -28.88 -19.57 39.90
C ALA A 229 -30.00 -20.58 40.24
N GLY A 230 -29.71 -21.86 40.12
CA GLY A 230 -30.69 -22.94 40.44
C GLY A 230 -30.79 -23.28 41.94
N MET A 231 -29.86 -22.86 42.77
CA MET A 231 -29.83 -23.12 44.20
C MET A 231 -30.50 -21.99 45.04
N ALA A 232 -30.68 -20.80 44.48
CA ALA A 232 -31.30 -19.68 45.18
C ALA A 232 -32.86 -19.70 45.17
N SER A 233 -33.50 -20.60 44.42
CA SER A 233 -34.95 -20.71 44.31
C SER A 233 -35.58 -21.89 45.08
N ARG A 234 -34.83 -22.56 45.96
CA ARG A 234 -35.34 -23.62 46.84
C ARG A 234 -35.08 -23.25 48.30
N ASN A 235 -35.88 -22.39 48.85
CA ASN A 235 -36.12 -22.34 50.30
C ASN A 235 -37.60 -22.05 50.54
N PRO A 236 -38.26 -22.81 51.35
CA PRO A 236 -39.72 -22.85 51.53
C PRO A 236 -40.27 -21.62 52.26
#